data_6ceab65cdba5ff2e235831276b89614f
#
_entry.id   6ceab65cdba5ff2e235831276b89614f
#
_cell.length_a   1.000
_cell.length_b   1.000
_cell.length_c   1.000
_cell.angle_alpha   90.00
_cell.angle_beta   90.00
_cell.angle_gamma   90.00
#
_symmetry.space_group_name_H-M   'P 1'
#
loop_
_entity.id
_entity.type
_entity.pdbx_description
1 polymer ?
#
loop_
_entity_poly.entity_id
_entity_poly.type
_entity_poly.pdbx_seq_one_letter_code
_entity_poly.pdbx_strand_id
1 'polypeptide(L)'
;MEEDDVARMLYTRDELVLVLDLYFRRGSNLHVTSPEVIELSQTLRRMDVLPVDELPMPDSFRSVNSVQQKIKGFQNADPDVSGGLYREGKLTRDILLEFREERERLHSLAARIRSRFSTA
;
A
#
# COMPACT_ATOMS: atom_id res chain seq x y z
N MET A 1 22.45 4.79 7.54
CA MET A 1 21.07 5.27 7.31
C MET A 1 20.25 5.04 8.57
N GLU A 2 19.49 6.03 8.93
CA GLU A 2 18.65 5.95 10.09
C GLU A 2 17.47 5.01 9.85
N GLU A 3 16.98 4.37 10.91
CA GLU A 3 15.82 3.50 10.82
C GLU A 3 14.59 4.25 10.28
N ASP A 4 14.44 5.53 10.67
CA ASP A 4 13.34 6.36 10.18
C ASP A 4 13.39 6.55 8.68
N ASP A 5 14.59 6.64 8.10
CA ASP A 5 14.74 6.78 6.65
C ASP A 5 14.26 5.52 5.93
N VAL A 6 14.55 4.35 6.50
CA VAL A 6 14.08 3.08 5.93
C VAL A 6 12.56 2.98 6.03
N ALA A 7 12.00 3.34 7.20
CA ALA A 7 10.55 3.31 7.40
C ALA A 7 9.81 4.27 6.47
N ARG A 8 10.47 5.35 6.05
CA ARG A 8 9.90 6.36 5.15
C ARG A 8 10.16 6.06 3.69
N MET A 9 10.82 4.95 3.38
CA MET A 9 11.09 4.58 2.00
C MET A 9 9.79 4.58 1.20
N LEU A 10 9.84 5.20 0.02
CA LEU A 10 8.65 5.34 -0.81
C LEU A 10 8.10 3.99 -1.24
N TYR A 11 6.79 3.87 -1.25
CA TYR A 11 6.13 2.69 -1.75
C TYR A 11 6.38 2.55 -3.26
N THR A 12 6.63 1.34 -3.70
CA THR A 12 6.73 1.04 -5.13
C THR A 12 5.34 0.97 -5.76
N ARG A 13 5.30 0.96 -7.09
CA ARG A 13 4.04 0.79 -7.82
C ARG A 13 3.32 -0.49 -7.40
N ASP A 14 4.02 -1.62 -7.34
CA ASP A 14 3.39 -2.89 -6.97
C ASP A 14 2.82 -2.86 -5.56
N GLU A 15 3.53 -2.24 -4.63
CA GLU A 15 3.02 -2.08 -3.27
C GLU A 15 1.75 -1.24 -3.26
N LEU A 16 1.75 -0.12 -4.01
CA LEU A 16 0.59 0.75 -4.05
C LEU A 16 -0.62 0.10 -4.73
N VAL A 17 -0.37 -0.76 -5.70
CA VAL A 17 -1.44 -1.54 -6.33
C VAL A 17 -2.14 -2.41 -5.28
N LEU A 18 -1.38 -3.07 -4.42
CA LEU A 18 -1.96 -3.91 -3.37
C LEU A 18 -2.75 -3.08 -2.36
N VAL A 19 -2.23 -1.93 -1.96
CA VAL A 19 -2.91 -1.05 -1.01
C VAL A 19 -4.21 -0.50 -1.62
N LEU A 20 -4.14 -0.03 -2.86
CA LEU A 20 -5.31 0.53 -3.54
C LEU A 20 -6.40 -0.52 -3.73
N ASP A 21 -6.01 -1.74 -4.10
CA ASP A 21 -6.97 -2.84 -4.23
C ASP A 21 -7.72 -3.08 -2.93
N LEU A 22 -7.01 -3.09 -1.81
CA LEU A 22 -7.66 -3.24 -0.51
C LEU A 22 -8.59 -2.06 -0.21
N TYR A 23 -8.13 -0.84 -0.49
CA TYR A 23 -8.95 0.35 -0.27
C TYR A 23 -10.26 0.29 -1.06
N PHE A 24 -10.20 -0.09 -2.33
CA PHE A 24 -11.40 -0.17 -3.16
C PHE A 24 -12.36 -1.29 -2.72
N ARG A 25 -11.82 -2.38 -2.16
CA ARG A 25 -12.65 -3.50 -1.72
C ARG A 25 -13.31 -3.25 -0.37
N ARG A 26 -12.62 -2.56 0.53
CA ARG A 26 -13.06 -2.45 1.92
C ARG A 26 -13.37 -1.02 2.36
N GLY A 27 -12.99 -0.04 1.56
CA GLY A 27 -13.15 1.35 1.94
C GLY A 27 -12.17 1.77 3.01
N SER A 28 -12.47 2.88 3.67
CA SER A 28 -11.57 3.50 4.63
C SER A 28 -11.83 3.08 6.09
N ASN A 29 -12.74 2.13 6.32
CA ASN A 29 -13.09 1.67 7.66
C ASN A 29 -12.13 0.62 8.22
N LEU A 30 -10.96 0.51 7.62
CA LEU A 30 -9.94 -0.43 8.05
C LEU A 30 -9.11 0.13 9.21
N HIS A 31 -8.77 -0.73 10.15
CA HIS A 31 -7.96 -0.37 11.32
C HIS A 31 -6.68 -1.18 11.34
N VAL A 32 -5.73 -0.77 12.17
CA VAL A 32 -4.47 -1.49 12.31
C VAL A 32 -4.67 -2.93 12.79
N THR A 33 -5.81 -3.21 13.43
CA THR A 33 -6.15 -4.56 13.90
C THR A 33 -6.98 -5.36 12.91
N SER A 34 -7.34 -4.77 11.77
CA SER A 34 -8.11 -5.49 10.75
C SER A 34 -7.26 -6.60 10.15
N PRO A 35 -7.81 -7.83 10.02
CA PRO A 35 -7.03 -8.94 9.44
C PRO A 35 -6.46 -8.63 8.07
N GLU A 36 -7.20 -7.88 7.25
CA GLU A 36 -6.76 -7.52 5.90
C GLU A 36 -5.55 -6.60 5.94
N VAL A 37 -5.50 -5.66 6.90
CA VAL A 37 -4.36 -4.76 7.06
C VAL A 37 -3.14 -5.52 7.54
N ILE A 38 -3.33 -6.40 8.51
CA ILE A 38 -2.24 -7.24 9.04
C ILE A 38 -1.67 -8.11 7.94
N GLU A 39 -2.53 -8.77 7.18
CA GLU A 39 -2.10 -9.63 6.07
C GLU A 39 -1.35 -8.84 5.02
N LEU A 40 -1.86 -7.66 4.66
CA LEU A 40 -1.19 -6.82 3.66
C LEU A 40 0.18 -6.38 4.16
N SER A 41 0.28 -5.97 5.42
CA SER A 41 1.58 -5.63 6.02
C SER A 41 2.56 -6.78 5.88
N GLN A 42 2.12 -8.00 6.19
CA GLN A 42 2.98 -9.19 6.07
C GLN A 42 3.41 -9.43 4.62
N THR A 43 2.50 -9.26 3.67
CA THR A 43 2.82 -9.41 2.26
C THR A 43 3.84 -8.38 1.80
N LEU A 44 3.63 -7.12 2.16
CA LEU A 44 4.56 -6.04 1.78
C LEU A 44 5.96 -6.28 2.35
N ARG A 45 6.03 -6.80 3.56
CA ARG A 45 7.32 -7.09 4.19
C ARG A 45 8.05 -8.27 3.55
N ARG A 46 7.34 -9.11 2.81
CA ARG A 46 7.95 -10.20 2.03
C ARG A 46 8.42 -9.75 0.65
N MET A 47 7.96 -8.62 0.17
CA MET A 47 8.38 -8.10 -1.14
C MET A 47 9.82 -7.60 -1.04
N ASP A 48 10.60 -7.88 -2.07
CA ASP A 48 12.05 -7.63 -2.05
C ASP A 48 12.34 -6.18 -2.45
N VAL A 49 12.01 -5.24 -1.57
CA VAL A 49 12.18 -3.81 -1.87
C VAL A 49 13.29 -3.14 -1.08
N LEU A 50 13.80 -3.78 -0.01
CA LEU A 50 14.89 -3.20 0.78
C LEU A 50 16.25 -3.63 0.24
N PRO A 51 17.23 -2.71 0.19
CA PRO A 51 18.61 -3.09 -0.11
C PRO A 51 19.14 -4.07 0.94
N VAL A 52 20.08 -4.91 0.51
CA VAL A 52 20.64 -5.93 1.39
C VAL A 52 21.29 -5.33 2.65
N ASP A 53 21.91 -4.17 2.52
CA ASP A 53 22.58 -3.52 3.65
C ASP A 53 21.60 -2.87 4.64
N GLU A 54 20.32 -2.87 4.33
CA GLU A 54 19.28 -2.39 5.25
C GLU A 54 18.60 -3.54 6.01
N LEU A 55 19.08 -4.75 5.83
CA LEU A 55 18.54 -5.91 6.55
C LEU A 55 19.31 -6.13 7.85
N PRO A 56 18.68 -6.69 8.91
CA PRO A 56 17.28 -7.11 8.94
C PRO A 56 16.30 -5.94 8.91
N MET A 57 15.10 -6.21 8.41
CA MET A 57 14.06 -5.21 8.21
C MET A 57 13.60 -4.62 9.54
N PRO A 58 13.57 -3.28 9.70
CA PRO A 58 13.02 -2.67 10.91
C PRO A 58 11.55 -3.00 11.12
N ASP A 59 11.12 -3.06 12.37
CA ASP A 59 9.71 -3.34 12.69
C ASP A 59 8.76 -2.27 12.11
N SER A 60 9.24 -1.04 11.98
CA SER A 60 8.45 0.06 11.44
C SER A 60 8.26 0.00 9.93
N PHE A 61 9.08 -0.77 9.22
CA PHE A 61 9.01 -0.83 7.76
C PHE A 61 7.75 -1.58 7.33
N ARG A 62 6.88 -0.91 6.57
CA ARG A 62 5.60 -1.45 6.09
C ARG A 62 4.80 -2.10 7.22
N SER A 63 4.82 -1.46 8.40
CA SER A 63 4.04 -1.90 9.55
C SER A 63 2.54 -1.71 9.29
N VAL A 64 1.71 -2.28 10.16
CA VAL A 64 0.26 -2.09 10.06
C VAL A 64 -0.12 -0.60 10.12
N ASN A 65 0.61 0.19 10.92
CA ASN A 65 0.39 1.64 10.97
C ASN A 65 0.73 2.30 9.63
N SER A 66 1.83 1.90 9.02
CA SER A 66 2.26 2.42 7.72
C SER A 66 1.21 2.11 6.66
N VAL A 67 0.71 0.88 6.63
CA VAL A 67 -0.30 0.46 5.66
C VAL A 67 -1.58 1.26 5.86
N GLN A 68 -2.03 1.42 7.11
CA GLN A 68 -3.24 2.18 7.39
C GLN A 68 -3.10 3.63 6.93
N GLN A 69 -1.94 4.24 7.16
CA GLN A 69 -1.70 5.61 6.72
C GLN A 69 -1.73 5.72 5.20
N LYS A 70 -1.23 4.72 4.50
CA LYS A 70 -1.26 4.72 3.04
C LYS A 70 -2.69 4.56 2.52
N ILE A 71 -3.53 3.77 3.19
CA ILE A 71 -4.95 3.67 2.87
C ILE A 71 -5.62 5.04 3.03
N LYS A 72 -5.33 5.74 4.12
CA LYS A 72 -5.85 7.09 4.34
C LYS A 72 -5.35 8.06 3.27
N GLY A 73 -4.11 7.87 2.81
CA GLY A 73 -3.56 8.67 1.71
C GLY A 73 -4.39 8.51 0.44
N PHE A 74 -4.78 7.29 0.10
CA PHE A 74 -5.66 7.07 -1.05
C PHE A 74 -7.03 7.71 -0.83
N GLN A 75 -7.59 7.61 0.37
CA GLN A 75 -8.85 8.25 0.70
C GLN A 75 -8.76 9.76 0.51
N ASN A 76 -7.67 10.37 0.96
CA ASN A 76 -7.48 11.82 0.84
C ASN A 76 -7.33 12.25 -0.63
N ALA A 77 -6.72 11.41 -1.45
CA ALA A 77 -6.52 11.69 -2.87
C ALA A 77 -7.77 11.38 -3.71
N ASP A 78 -8.68 10.57 -3.18
CA ASP A 78 -9.84 10.09 -3.93
C ASP A 78 -10.87 11.21 -4.11
N PRO A 79 -11.09 11.68 -5.36
CA PRO A 79 -12.05 12.76 -5.59
C PRO A 79 -13.50 12.37 -5.29
N ASP A 80 -13.80 11.06 -5.27
CA ASP A 80 -15.16 10.60 -4.95
C ASP A 80 -15.46 10.69 -3.46
N VAL A 81 -14.42 10.79 -2.62
CA VAL A 81 -14.59 10.84 -1.17
C VAL A 81 -14.24 12.20 -0.61
N SER A 82 -13.07 12.73 -0.95
CA SER A 82 -12.57 13.98 -0.38
C SER A 82 -12.58 15.15 -1.36
N GLY A 83 -13.02 14.91 -2.60
CA GLY A 83 -12.96 15.93 -3.64
C GLY A 83 -11.56 16.20 -4.16
N GLY A 84 -10.59 15.41 -3.76
CA GLY A 84 -9.21 15.59 -4.21
C GLY A 84 -8.54 16.81 -3.61
N LEU A 85 -9.01 17.26 -2.44
CA LEU A 85 -8.51 18.49 -1.81
C LEU A 85 -7.13 18.34 -1.21
N TYR A 86 -6.75 17.13 -0.86
CA TYR A 86 -5.49 16.90 -0.17
C TYR A 86 -4.40 16.49 -1.14
N ARG A 87 -3.18 16.97 -0.85
CA ARG A 87 -2.03 16.61 -1.66
C ARG A 87 -1.48 15.28 -1.18
N GLU A 88 -1.27 14.38 -2.13
CA GLU A 88 -0.56 13.14 -1.91
C GLU A 88 0.58 13.05 -2.90
N GLY A 89 1.48 12.10 -2.69
CA GLY A 89 2.57 11.89 -3.62
C GLY A 89 2.07 11.62 -5.04
N LYS A 90 2.87 12.02 -6.03
CA LYS A 90 2.49 11.90 -7.42
C LYS A 90 2.13 10.47 -7.80
N LEU A 91 2.93 9.50 -7.36
CA LEU A 91 2.69 8.09 -7.71
C LEU A 91 1.39 7.59 -7.12
N THR A 92 1.08 7.95 -5.87
CA THR A 92 -0.18 7.59 -5.22
C THR A 92 -1.37 8.09 -6.04
N ARG A 93 -1.32 9.35 -6.45
CA ARG A 93 -2.39 9.95 -7.25
C ARG A 93 -2.50 9.31 -8.62
N ASP A 94 -1.37 9.09 -9.27
CA ASP A 94 -1.35 8.52 -10.61
C ASP A 94 -1.95 7.12 -10.62
N ILE A 95 -1.63 6.30 -9.63
CA ILE A 95 -2.15 4.94 -9.53
C ILE A 95 -3.65 4.95 -9.24
N LEU A 96 -4.09 5.82 -8.33
CA LEU A 96 -5.52 5.96 -8.06
C LEU A 96 -6.30 6.31 -9.34
N LEU A 97 -5.81 7.29 -10.09
CA LEU A 97 -6.48 7.73 -11.31
C LEU A 97 -6.41 6.65 -12.40
N GLU A 98 -5.32 5.92 -12.46
CA GLU A 98 -5.16 4.84 -13.45
C GLU A 98 -6.23 3.76 -13.28
N PHE A 99 -6.55 3.38 -12.05
CA PHE A 99 -7.42 2.23 -11.78
C PHE A 99 -8.83 2.60 -11.31
N ARG A 100 -9.10 3.86 -11.14
CA ARG A 100 -10.39 4.34 -10.64
C ARG A 100 -11.57 3.79 -11.45
N GLU A 101 -11.42 3.75 -12.77
CA GLU A 101 -12.42 3.27 -13.70
C GLU A 101 -12.11 1.86 -14.20
N GLU A 102 -11.10 1.18 -13.62
CA GLU A 102 -10.67 -0.13 -14.07
C GLU A 102 -10.38 -1.04 -12.89
N ARG A 103 -11.36 -1.16 -12.00
CA ARG A 103 -11.19 -1.89 -10.75
C ARG A 103 -10.96 -3.38 -10.95
N GLU A 104 -11.55 -3.97 -11.99
CA GLU A 104 -11.31 -5.37 -12.30
C GLU A 104 -9.87 -5.62 -12.72
N ARG A 105 -9.32 -4.72 -13.53
CA ARG A 105 -7.91 -4.81 -13.93
C ARG A 105 -6.98 -4.69 -12.72
N LEU A 106 -7.30 -3.75 -11.82
CA LEU A 106 -6.55 -3.58 -10.57
C LEU A 106 -6.58 -4.86 -9.75
N HIS A 107 -7.76 -5.43 -9.59
CA HIS A 107 -7.97 -6.63 -8.79
C HIS A 107 -7.16 -7.80 -9.33
N SER A 108 -7.19 -7.99 -10.65
CA SER A 108 -6.43 -9.04 -11.31
C SER A 108 -4.93 -8.85 -11.15
N LEU A 109 -4.47 -7.60 -11.31
CA LEU A 109 -3.06 -7.28 -11.14
C LEU A 109 -2.60 -7.52 -9.71
N ALA A 110 -3.41 -7.08 -8.73
CA ALA A 110 -3.10 -7.29 -7.32
C ALA A 110 -2.99 -8.78 -6.99
N ALA A 111 -3.89 -9.59 -7.53
CA ALA A 111 -3.87 -11.03 -7.31
C ALA A 111 -2.58 -11.66 -7.86
N ARG A 112 -2.13 -11.21 -9.04
CA ARG A 112 -0.88 -11.71 -9.62
C ARG A 112 0.33 -11.31 -8.79
N ILE A 113 0.33 -10.08 -8.29
CA ILE A 113 1.44 -9.63 -7.43
C ILE A 113 1.47 -10.46 -6.16
N ARG A 114 0.32 -10.67 -5.52
CA ARG A 114 0.25 -11.46 -4.29
C ARG A 114 0.77 -12.88 -4.49
N SER A 115 0.44 -13.50 -5.61
CA SER A 115 0.85 -14.88 -5.85
C SER A 115 2.37 -15.01 -5.95
N ARG A 116 3.07 -13.95 -6.38
CA ARG A 116 4.52 -13.96 -6.46
C ARG A 116 5.19 -13.96 -5.09
N PHE A 117 4.50 -13.49 -4.07
CA PHE A 117 5.04 -13.35 -2.72
C PHE A 117 4.29 -14.19 -1.71
N SER A 118 3.48 -15.13 -2.18
CA SER A 118 2.77 -16.07 -1.32
C SER A 118 3.75 -17.11 -0.78
N THR A 119 3.50 -17.53 0.47
CA THR A 119 4.32 -18.56 1.13
C THR A 119 3.76 -19.97 0.92
N ALA A 120 2.65 -20.10 0.27
CA ALA A 120 2.02 -21.39 0.05
C ALA A 120 2.80 -22.24 -0.92
#